data_22bd93d92e5b1f7ccc72ed3bade2fc36
#
_entry.id   22bd93d92e5b1f7ccc72ed3bade2fc36
#
_cell.length_a   1.000
_cell.length_b   1.000
_cell.length_c   1.000
_cell.angle_alpha   90.00
_cell.angle_beta   90.00
_cell.angle_gamma   90.00
#
_symmetry.space_group_name_H-M   'P 1'
#
loop_
_entity.id
_entity.type
_entity.pdbx_description
1 polymer ?
#
loop_
_entity_poly.entity_id
_entity_poly.type
_entity_poly.pdbx_seq_one_letter_code
_entity_poly.pdbx_strand_id
1 'polypeptide(L)'
;MSAILSDKPIKKQLNSGVLLLAAAIILAPWIASAAGGNYWVRVIDFTLLYIMLALGLNIVVGFTGLLDMGFIAFYAVGAYLAALLASPHLLETFPALQTLFPHGIHTSYLLLVPLAALIAGACGILLGAPTLGLRGDYLAIVTLGFGEIIRILMRNLDRPINITNGAKGISGVDTLSLFGLPFKGMLSLFGVRIPALYLWYYLFALLIIAIVLACVRLQRSRIGRAWHAIREDEEVARVMGINVRNYKLLAFALGASFGGIAGVMFASFQGFVSPESFTLNESIVVLAMVVLGGIGHVPGVILGAVLLSALPEVLRSQAVPLQQALFGSVIIDPEILRQLFYGLALVLVMLFRPHGLWPARQLEGKA
;
A
#
# COMPACT_ATOMS: atom_id res chain seq x y z
N MET A 1 16.98 -26.90 -45.08
CA MET A 1 18.00 -27.24 -44.07
C MET A 1 17.56 -26.64 -42.79
N SER A 2 16.90 -27.46 -41.96
CA SER A 2 16.14 -27.15 -40.75
C SER A 2 17.08 -27.03 -39.54
N ALA A 3 17.15 -25.85 -38.93
CA ALA A 3 17.73 -25.69 -37.59
C ALA A 3 16.63 -25.67 -36.58
N ILE A 4 16.45 -26.79 -35.92
CA ILE A 4 15.56 -27.00 -34.77
C ILE A 4 16.15 -26.21 -33.60
N LEU A 5 15.58 -25.07 -33.27
CA LEU A 5 15.85 -24.38 -32.01
C LEU A 5 15.16 -25.11 -30.87
N SER A 6 15.97 -25.74 -30.04
CA SER A 6 15.60 -26.49 -28.87
C SER A 6 14.99 -25.57 -27.79
N ASP A 7 13.68 -25.61 -27.65
CA ASP A 7 12.85 -24.83 -26.71
C ASP A 7 12.86 -25.36 -25.25
N LYS A 8 13.70 -26.34 -24.97
CA LYS A 8 13.66 -27.10 -23.68
C LYS A 8 14.37 -26.46 -22.46
N PRO A 9 15.43 -25.65 -22.54
CA PRO A 9 16.09 -25.16 -21.33
C PRO A 9 15.39 -23.97 -20.67
N ILE A 10 14.69 -23.14 -21.41
CA ILE A 10 14.06 -21.89 -20.87
C ILE A 10 12.86 -22.20 -19.97
N LYS A 11 12.01 -23.15 -20.34
CA LYS A 11 10.87 -23.57 -19.51
C LYS A 11 11.28 -24.21 -18.18
N LYS A 12 12.37 -24.96 -18.16
CA LYS A 12 12.87 -25.63 -16.93
C LYS A 12 13.53 -24.66 -15.97
N GLN A 13 14.22 -23.64 -16.49
CA GLN A 13 14.78 -22.54 -15.67
C GLN A 13 13.68 -21.62 -15.09
N LEU A 14 12.62 -21.34 -15.86
CA LEU A 14 11.50 -20.52 -15.39
C LEU A 14 10.77 -21.23 -14.24
N ASN A 15 10.56 -22.54 -14.33
CA ASN A 15 9.93 -23.33 -13.26
C ASN A 15 10.79 -23.39 -11.99
N SER A 16 12.11 -23.50 -12.09
CA SER A 16 12.99 -23.50 -10.91
C SER A 16 13.06 -22.14 -10.21
N GLY A 17 13.08 -21.04 -10.96
CA GLY A 17 13.05 -19.69 -10.40
C GLY A 17 11.73 -19.39 -9.67
N VAL A 18 10.59 -19.79 -10.23
CA VAL A 18 9.28 -19.64 -9.58
C VAL A 18 9.18 -20.49 -8.32
N LEU A 19 9.70 -21.70 -8.33
CA LEU A 19 9.74 -22.57 -7.16
C LEU A 19 10.63 -22.00 -6.05
N LEU A 20 11.79 -21.47 -6.38
CA LEU A 20 12.68 -20.81 -5.43
C LEU A 20 12.04 -19.56 -4.81
N LEU A 21 11.35 -18.75 -5.62
CA LEU A 21 10.65 -17.57 -5.14
C LEU A 21 9.48 -17.92 -4.25
N ALA A 22 8.70 -18.95 -4.60
CA ALA A 22 7.63 -19.47 -3.76
C ALA A 22 8.16 -20.04 -2.43
N ALA A 23 9.25 -20.80 -2.46
CA ALA A 23 9.92 -21.28 -1.26
C ALA A 23 10.46 -20.13 -0.38
N ALA A 24 11.05 -19.12 -0.99
CA ALA A 24 11.50 -17.93 -0.27
C ALA A 24 10.36 -17.18 0.43
N ILE A 25 9.21 -17.00 -0.25
CA ILE A 25 8.00 -16.40 0.34
C ILE A 25 7.48 -17.24 1.51
N ILE A 26 7.44 -18.56 1.37
CA ILE A 26 6.93 -19.44 2.43
C ILE A 26 7.88 -19.46 3.65
N LEU A 27 9.18 -19.43 3.43
CA LEU A 27 10.18 -19.51 4.50
C LEU A 27 10.53 -18.17 5.15
N ALA A 28 10.18 -17.04 4.50
CA ALA A 28 10.55 -15.71 4.96
C ALA A 28 10.18 -15.41 6.43
N PRO A 29 8.96 -15.69 6.94
CA PRO A 29 8.63 -15.40 8.34
C PRO A 29 9.42 -16.26 9.31
N TRP A 30 9.78 -17.49 8.94
CA TRP A 30 10.57 -18.40 9.75
C TRP A 30 12.04 -17.95 9.84
N ILE A 31 12.59 -17.53 8.70
CA ILE A 31 13.96 -16.98 8.63
C ILE A 31 14.05 -15.66 9.41
N ALA A 32 13.08 -14.77 9.23
CA ALA A 32 13.03 -13.50 9.93
C ALA A 32 12.91 -13.69 11.46
N SER A 33 12.07 -14.62 11.89
CA SER A 33 11.94 -14.94 13.31
C SER A 33 13.20 -15.57 13.89
N ALA A 34 13.92 -16.39 13.14
CA ALA A 34 15.21 -16.96 13.58
C ALA A 34 16.31 -15.90 13.67
N ALA A 35 16.29 -14.88 12.80
CA ALA A 35 17.29 -13.82 12.75
C ALA A 35 17.11 -12.75 13.84
N GLY A 36 15.88 -12.42 14.25
CA GLY A 36 15.63 -11.34 15.20
C GLY A 36 14.27 -11.37 15.88
N GLY A 37 13.64 -12.56 15.94
CA GLY A 37 12.37 -12.77 16.64
C GLY A 37 11.16 -12.21 15.90
N ASN A 38 10.01 -12.16 16.59
CA ASN A 38 8.73 -11.71 16.06
C ASN A 38 8.73 -10.24 15.60
N TYR A 39 9.69 -9.45 16.06
CA TYR A 39 9.86 -8.06 15.65
C TYR A 39 10.10 -7.93 14.13
N TRP A 40 11.04 -8.69 13.60
CA TRP A 40 11.33 -8.67 12.16
C TRP A 40 10.18 -9.20 11.28
N VAL A 41 9.41 -10.15 11.80
CA VAL A 41 8.18 -10.59 11.10
C VAL A 41 7.19 -9.44 10.99
N ARG A 42 7.01 -8.67 12.08
CA ARG A 42 6.15 -7.47 12.07
C ARG A 42 6.66 -6.39 11.10
N VAL A 43 7.96 -6.19 11.01
CA VAL A 43 8.57 -5.26 10.02
C VAL A 43 8.25 -5.70 8.59
N ILE A 44 8.34 -6.99 8.31
CA ILE A 44 7.96 -7.54 7.00
C ILE A 44 6.47 -7.33 6.74
N ASP A 45 5.59 -7.55 7.71
CA ASP A 45 4.15 -7.33 7.56
C ASP A 45 3.83 -5.88 7.19
N PHE A 46 4.46 -4.89 7.85
CA PHE A 46 4.35 -3.49 7.45
C PHE A 46 4.93 -3.22 6.07
N THR A 47 6.05 -3.85 5.72
CA THR A 47 6.62 -3.76 4.37
C THR A 47 5.63 -4.24 3.32
N LEU A 48 4.93 -5.35 3.57
CA LEU A 48 3.90 -5.87 2.68
C LEU A 48 2.71 -4.90 2.55
N LEU A 49 2.30 -4.23 3.63
CA LEU A 49 1.29 -3.16 3.58
C LEU A 49 1.74 -2.00 2.69
N TYR A 50 2.98 -1.54 2.84
CA TYR A 50 3.53 -0.48 1.99
C TYR A 50 3.65 -0.90 0.52
N ILE A 51 3.95 -2.16 0.22
CA ILE A 51 3.92 -2.69 -1.15
C ILE A 51 2.50 -2.59 -1.74
N MET A 52 1.45 -2.91 -0.97
CA MET A 52 0.07 -2.78 -1.43
C MET A 52 -0.27 -1.32 -1.75
N LEU A 53 0.11 -0.38 -0.88
CA LEU A 53 -0.08 1.06 -1.09
C LEU A 53 0.69 1.56 -2.32
N ALA A 54 1.97 1.20 -2.44
CA ALA A 54 2.81 1.60 -3.55
C ALA A 54 2.29 1.06 -4.89
N LEU A 55 1.80 -0.19 -4.93
CA LEU A 55 1.18 -0.76 -6.13
C LEU A 55 -0.13 -0.06 -6.50
N GLY A 56 -0.94 0.33 -5.52
CA GLY A 56 -2.15 1.12 -5.74
C GLY A 56 -1.83 2.50 -6.32
N LEU A 57 -0.88 3.21 -5.73
CA LEU A 57 -0.41 4.50 -6.23
C LEU A 57 0.24 4.38 -7.61
N ASN A 58 0.95 3.29 -7.89
CA ASN A 58 1.58 3.06 -9.19
C ASN A 58 0.58 2.93 -10.34
N ILE A 59 -0.69 2.59 -10.10
CA ILE A 59 -1.72 2.63 -11.14
C ILE A 59 -1.96 4.07 -11.58
N VAL A 60 -2.05 5.01 -10.64
CA VAL A 60 -2.31 6.42 -10.93
C VAL A 60 -1.04 7.09 -11.45
N VAL A 61 0.04 7.06 -10.67
CA VAL A 61 1.29 7.75 -11.03
C VAL A 61 2.02 7.00 -12.14
N GLY A 62 2.10 5.68 -12.03
CA GLY A 62 2.91 4.85 -12.90
C GLY A 62 2.33 4.64 -14.29
N PHE A 63 1.05 4.30 -14.39
CA PHE A 63 0.46 3.95 -15.68
C PHE A 63 -0.14 5.16 -16.40
N THR A 64 -0.70 6.15 -15.68
CA THR A 64 -1.32 7.32 -16.31
C THR A 64 -0.47 8.59 -16.24
N GLY A 65 0.60 8.61 -15.45
CA GLY A 65 1.47 9.79 -15.30
C GLY A 65 0.84 10.91 -14.46
N LEU A 66 -0.23 10.64 -13.72
CA LEU A 66 -0.92 11.63 -12.87
C LEU A 66 -0.27 11.66 -11.49
N LEU A 67 0.31 12.79 -11.11
CA LEU A 67 0.94 12.94 -9.81
C LEU A 67 -0.13 13.10 -8.73
N ASP A 68 -0.31 12.09 -7.89
CA ASP A 68 -1.26 12.06 -6.77
C ASP A 68 -0.52 12.05 -5.44
N MET A 69 -0.61 13.16 -4.70
CA MET A 69 -0.06 13.30 -3.36
C MET A 69 -1.10 13.09 -2.25
N GLY A 70 -2.37 12.92 -2.62
CA GLY A 70 -3.48 12.69 -1.70
C GLY A 70 -3.81 11.21 -1.48
N PHE A 71 -3.03 10.29 -2.02
CA PHE A 71 -3.33 8.86 -2.04
C PHE A 71 -3.60 8.26 -0.65
N ILE A 72 -2.95 8.79 0.39
CA ILE A 72 -3.13 8.35 1.77
C ILE A 72 -4.57 8.55 2.28
N ALA A 73 -5.34 9.45 1.66
CA ALA A 73 -6.75 9.65 2.01
C ALA A 73 -7.59 8.38 1.76
N PHE A 74 -7.33 7.64 0.68
CA PHE A 74 -8.04 6.41 0.35
C PHE A 74 -7.70 5.28 1.33
N TYR A 75 -6.45 5.27 1.79
CA TYR A 75 -6.00 4.40 2.85
C TYR A 75 -6.71 4.72 4.18
N ALA A 76 -6.84 6.01 4.53
CA ALA A 76 -7.59 6.46 5.69
C ALA A 76 -9.07 6.06 5.60
N VAL A 77 -9.74 6.27 4.45
CA VAL A 77 -11.13 5.89 4.24
C VAL A 77 -11.34 4.40 4.49
N GLY A 78 -10.46 3.54 3.95
CA GLY A 78 -10.53 2.09 4.19
C GLY A 78 -10.32 1.71 5.65
N ALA A 79 -9.34 2.32 6.32
CA ALA A 79 -9.03 2.07 7.72
C ALA A 79 -10.16 2.50 8.67
N TYR A 80 -10.72 3.70 8.46
CA TYR A 80 -11.85 4.18 9.25
C TYR A 80 -13.12 3.40 8.99
N LEU A 81 -13.37 2.95 7.74
CA LEU A 81 -14.48 2.06 7.46
C LEU A 81 -14.39 0.76 8.26
N ALA A 82 -13.20 0.16 8.31
CA ALA A 82 -12.96 -1.03 9.12
C ALA A 82 -13.13 -0.73 10.61
N ALA A 83 -12.55 0.37 11.09
CA ALA A 83 -12.64 0.77 12.48
C ALA A 83 -14.10 1.01 12.92
N LEU A 84 -14.93 1.60 12.07
CA LEU A 84 -16.34 1.84 12.37
C LEU A 84 -17.17 0.54 12.36
N LEU A 85 -16.96 -0.35 11.38
CA LEU A 85 -17.78 -1.55 11.21
C LEU A 85 -17.28 -2.78 11.97
N ALA A 86 -16.05 -2.73 12.48
CA ALA A 86 -15.43 -3.82 13.22
C ALA A 86 -14.89 -3.39 14.59
N SER A 87 -15.55 -2.40 15.25
CA SER A 87 -15.25 -2.02 16.62
C SER A 87 -16.53 -1.69 17.40
N PRO A 88 -16.51 -1.68 18.73
CA PRO A 88 -17.66 -1.32 19.55
C PRO A 88 -17.99 0.18 19.52
N HIS A 89 -17.13 1.03 18.95
CA HIS A 89 -17.23 2.49 19.01
C HIS A 89 -18.59 3.05 18.55
N LEU A 90 -19.12 2.56 17.41
CA LEU A 90 -20.44 3.00 16.92
C LEU A 90 -21.59 2.63 17.86
N LEU A 91 -21.51 1.48 18.52
CA LEU A 91 -22.52 1.02 19.46
C LEU A 91 -22.49 1.85 20.76
N GLU A 92 -21.30 2.23 21.21
CA GLU A 92 -21.13 3.11 22.36
C GLU A 92 -21.65 4.52 22.08
N THR A 93 -21.50 4.99 20.84
CA THR A 93 -21.94 6.34 20.45
C THR A 93 -23.43 6.43 20.13
N PHE A 94 -24.00 5.36 19.54
CA PHE A 94 -25.40 5.34 19.09
C PHE A 94 -26.21 4.25 19.81
N PRO A 95 -26.94 4.57 20.91
CA PRO A 95 -27.75 3.59 21.65
C PRO A 95 -28.82 2.90 20.79
N ALA A 96 -29.33 3.57 19.75
CA ALA A 96 -30.28 2.98 18.81
C ALA A 96 -29.67 1.78 18.03
N LEU A 97 -28.37 1.76 17.80
CA LEU A 97 -27.68 0.63 17.14
C LEU A 97 -27.53 -0.56 18.09
N GLN A 98 -27.44 -0.34 19.38
CA GLN A 98 -27.39 -1.42 20.40
C GLN A 98 -28.66 -2.27 20.40
N THR A 99 -29.82 -1.65 20.11
CA THR A 99 -31.10 -2.39 20.02
C THR A 99 -31.19 -3.26 18.78
N LEU A 100 -30.55 -2.83 17.68
CA LEU A 100 -30.52 -3.56 16.40
C LEU A 100 -29.43 -4.64 16.38
N PHE A 101 -28.30 -4.39 17.03
CA PHE A 101 -27.13 -5.28 17.07
C PHE A 101 -26.65 -5.54 18.51
N PRO A 102 -27.38 -6.35 19.31
CA PRO A 102 -27.07 -6.56 20.72
C PRO A 102 -25.69 -7.17 20.99
N HIS A 103 -25.15 -7.91 20.00
CA HIS A 103 -23.86 -8.60 20.10
C HIS A 103 -22.68 -7.85 19.43
N GLY A 104 -22.89 -6.62 18.95
CA GLY A 104 -21.88 -5.83 18.23
C GLY A 104 -22.03 -5.90 16.71
N ILE A 105 -21.44 -4.91 16.02
CA ILE A 105 -21.32 -4.92 14.57
C ILE A 105 -20.00 -5.61 14.26
N HIS A 106 -19.99 -6.94 14.30
CA HIS A 106 -18.82 -7.75 13.93
C HIS A 106 -18.90 -8.12 12.43
N THR A 107 -18.65 -7.13 11.57
CA THR A 107 -18.74 -7.35 10.12
C THR A 107 -17.62 -8.29 9.65
N SER A 108 -18.01 -9.34 8.92
CA SER A 108 -17.03 -10.24 8.33
C SER A 108 -16.08 -9.50 7.40
N TYR A 109 -14.80 -9.71 7.55
CA TYR A 109 -13.76 -9.12 6.69
C TYR A 109 -13.88 -9.50 5.22
N LEU A 110 -14.50 -10.66 4.93
CA LEU A 110 -14.79 -11.08 3.56
C LEU A 110 -15.73 -10.09 2.84
N LEU A 111 -16.63 -9.44 3.59
CA LEU A 111 -17.53 -8.40 3.08
C LEU A 111 -16.93 -7.01 3.21
N LEU A 112 -16.16 -6.77 4.27
CA LEU A 112 -15.58 -5.47 4.58
C LEU A 112 -14.51 -5.06 3.54
N VAL A 113 -13.68 -5.99 3.09
CA VAL A 113 -12.64 -5.73 2.08
C VAL A 113 -13.22 -5.27 0.74
N PRO A 114 -14.17 -5.98 0.10
CA PRO A 114 -14.77 -5.49 -1.14
C PRO A 114 -15.58 -4.20 -0.94
N LEU A 115 -16.25 -4.03 0.20
CA LEU A 115 -16.98 -2.80 0.52
C LEU A 115 -16.02 -1.59 0.60
N ALA A 116 -14.89 -1.75 1.28
CA ALA A 116 -13.87 -0.71 1.37
C ALA A 116 -13.25 -0.39 0.01
N ALA A 117 -13.01 -1.41 -0.82
CA ALA A 117 -12.55 -1.21 -2.19
C ALA A 117 -13.53 -0.40 -3.02
N LEU A 118 -14.84 -0.67 -2.89
CA LEU A 118 -15.89 0.07 -3.59
C LEU A 118 -16.02 1.51 -3.08
N ILE A 119 -16.06 1.71 -1.76
CA ILE A 119 -16.21 3.05 -1.16
C ILE A 119 -14.96 3.90 -1.45
N ALA A 120 -13.76 3.36 -1.25
CA ALA A 120 -12.53 4.07 -1.58
C ALA A 120 -12.43 4.36 -3.08
N GLY A 121 -12.83 3.41 -3.95
CA GLY A 121 -12.91 3.63 -5.39
C GLY A 121 -13.91 4.71 -5.78
N ALA A 122 -15.08 4.78 -5.14
CA ALA A 122 -16.05 5.85 -5.33
C ALA A 122 -15.48 7.21 -4.87
N CYS A 123 -14.80 7.25 -3.73
CA CYS A 123 -14.07 8.44 -3.28
C CYS A 123 -12.99 8.85 -4.29
N GLY A 124 -12.28 7.88 -4.89
CA GLY A 124 -11.30 8.14 -5.94
C GLY A 124 -11.92 8.79 -7.18
N ILE A 125 -13.11 8.37 -7.59
CA ILE A 125 -13.87 9.02 -8.68
C ILE A 125 -14.29 10.43 -8.25
N LEU A 126 -14.83 10.58 -7.04
CA LEU A 126 -15.35 11.86 -6.54
C LEU A 126 -14.23 12.91 -6.45
N LEU A 127 -13.07 12.53 -5.93
CA LEU A 127 -11.90 13.40 -5.79
C LEU A 127 -11.17 13.59 -7.13
N GLY A 128 -11.15 12.56 -7.97
CA GLY A 128 -10.54 12.62 -9.30
C GLY A 128 -11.33 13.49 -10.28
N ALA A 129 -12.66 13.53 -10.20
CA ALA A 129 -13.49 14.25 -11.16
C ALA A 129 -13.17 15.76 -11.29
N PRO A 130 -13.04 16.56 -10.22
CA PRO A 130 -12.69 17.96 -10.30
C PRO A 130 -11.22 18.19 -10.70
N THR A 131 -10.33 17.21 -10.49
CA THR A 131 -8.90 17.36 -10.77
C THR A 131 -8.51 17.05 -12.21
N LEU A 132 -9.42 16.50 -13.03
CA LEU A 132 -9.14 16.05 -14.41
C LEU A 132 -8.68 17.15 -15.36
N GLY A 133 -9.04 18.40 -15.09
CA GLY A 133 -8.62 19.57 -15.89
C GLY A 133 -7.24 20.10 -15.51
N LEU A 134 -6.67 19.62 -14.39
CA LEU A 134 -5.41 20.09 -13.88
C LEU A 134 -4.27 19.22 -14.44
N ARG A 135 -3.11 19.84 -14.68
CA ARG A 135 -1.93 19.16 -15.22
C ARG A 135 -0.71 19.40 -14.32
N GLY A 136 0.18 18.42 -14.30
CA GLY A 136 1.46 18.52 -13.59
C GLY A 136 1.30 18.88 -12.11
N ASP A 137 2.03 19.89 -11.67
CA ASP A 137 2.14 20.29 -10.26
C ASP A 137 0.81 20.79 -9.65
N TYR A 138 -0.08 21.38 -10.46
CA TYR A 138 -1.40 21.81 -9.98
C TYR A 138 -2.26 20.62 -9.52
N LEU A 139 -2.18 19.50 -10.22
CA LEU A 139 -2.86 18.29 -9.81
C LEU A 139 -2.31 17.79 -8.47
N ALA A 140 -0.98 17.76 -8.32
CA ALA A 140 -0.33 17.33 -7.09
C ALA A 140 -0.74 18.19 -5.87
N ILE A 141 -0.79 19.52 -6.03
CA ILE A 141 -1.18 20.46 -4.96
C ILE A 141 -2.64 20.23 -4.55
N VAL A 142 -3.54 20.02 -5.51
CA VAL A 142 -4.96 19.82 -5.21
C VAL A 142 -5.20 18.46 -4.57
N THR A 143 -4.56 17.39 -5.05
CA THR A 143 -4.67 16.06 -4.42
C THR A 143 -4.08 16.04 -3.01
N LEU A 144 -2.97 16.75 -2.77
CA LEU A 144 -2.42 16.98 -1.45
C LEU A 144 -3.45 17.67 -0.53
N GLY A 145 -4.09 18.73 -1.03
CA GLY A 145 -5.15 19.42 -0.29
C GLY A 145 -6.30 18.51 0.08
N PHE A 146 -6.73 17.63 -0.83
CA PHE A 146 -7.75 16.63 -0.51
C PHE A 146 -7.30 15.63 0.55
N GLY A 147 -6.04 15.17 0.48
CA GLY A 147 -5.48 14.30 1.53
C GLY A 147 -5.58 14.93 2.91
N GLU A 148 -5.19 16.19 3.00
CA GLU A 148 -5.24 16.95 4.26
C GLU A 148 -6.67 17.26 4.71
N ILE A 149 -7.60 17.57 3.78
CA ILE A 149 -9.02 17.75 4.09
C ILE A 149 -9.61 16.48 4.71
N ILE A 150 -9.34 15.29 4.15
CA ILE A 150 -9.82 14.03 4.71
C ILE A 150 -9.23 13.80 6.10
N ARG A 151 -7.94 14.06 6.31
CA ARG A 151 -7.30 13.93 7.62
C ARG A 151 -7.93 14.87 8.65
N ILE A 152 -8.12 16.14 8.30
CA ILE A 152 -8.77 17.14 9.16
C ILE A 152 -10.22 16.75 9.45
N LEU A 153 -10.94 16.25 8.43
CA LEU A 153 -12.32 15.77 8.60
C LEU A 153 -12.36 14.62 9.62
N MET A 154 -11.50 13.61 9.47
CA MET A 154 -11.42 12.49 10.42
C MET A 154 -11.06 12.94 11.84
N ARG A 155 -10.29 14.01 11.99
CA ARG A 155 -9.91 14.58 13.27
C ARG A 155 -11.03 15.36 13.95
N ASN A 156 -11.95 15.95 13.18
CA ASN A 156 -13.00 16.84 13.70
C ASN A 156 -14.41 16.22 13.68
N LEU A 157 -14.57 14.99 13.19
CA LEU A 157 -15.85 14.26 13.21
C LEU A 157 -16.16 13.63 14.59
N ASP A 158 -15.69 14.27 15.67
CA ASP A 158 -16.08 13.96 17.06
C ASP A 158 -17.20 14.87 17.56
N ARG A 159 -17.53 15.96 16.83
CA ARG A 159 -18.59 16.92 17.18
C ARG A 159 -19.38 17.33 15.94
N PRO A 160 -20.72 17.50 16.01
CA PRO A 160 -21.60 17.34 17.19
C PRO A 160 -21.89 15.88 17.55
N ILE A 161 -21.61 14.94 16.66
CA ILE A 161 -21.81 13.49 16.84
C ILE A 161 -20.43 12.82 16.75
N ASN A 162 -20.11 12.00 17.75
CA ASN A 162 -18.81 11.34 17.81
C ASN A 162 -18.75 10.13 16.84
N ILE A 163 -18.36 10.37 15.57
CA ILE A 163 -18.22 9.32 14.55
C ILE A 163 -16.82 8.71 14.59
N THR A 164 -15.76 9.54 14.60
CA THR A 164 -14.37 9.09 14.44
C THR A 164 -13.56 9.09 15.72
N ASN A 165 -14.13 9.53 16.83
CA ASN A 165 -13.45 9.79 18.11
C ASN A 165 -12.33 10.84 17.99
N GLY A 166 -12.31 11.61 16.91
CA GLY A 166 -11.39 12.72 16.69
C GLY A 166 -9.92 12.32 16.78
N ALA A 167 -9.14 13.16 17.46
CA ALA A 167 -7.69 12.93 17.63
C ALA A 167 -7.37 11.70 18.50
N LYS A 168 -8.30 11.22 19.32
CA LYS A 168 -8.11 10.02 20.17
C LYS A 168 -8.03 8.75 19.33
N GLY A 169 -8.68 8.74 18.17
CA GLY A 169 -8.78 7.56 17.33
C GLY A 169 -9.71 6.49 17.86
N ILE A 170 -9.90 5.44 17.08
CA ILE A 170 -10.74 4.29 17.38
C ILE A 170 -9.85 3.11 17.77
N SER A 171 -10.04 2.61 18.98
CA SER A 171 -9.36 1.42 19.50
C SER A 171 -10.30 0.22 19.55
N GLY A 172 -9.72 -0.97 19.72
CA GLY A 172 -10.52 -2.19 19.84
C GLY A 172 -11.12 -2.65 18.52
N VAL A 173 -10.44 -2.35 17.40
CA VAL A 173 -10.81 -2.91 16.09
C VAL A 173 -10.61 -4.41 16.12
N ASP A 174 -11.66 -5.14 15.73
CA ASP A 174 -11.64 -6.61 15.71
C ASP A 174 -10.49 -7.12 14.85
N THR A 175 -9.82 -8.13 15.35
CA THR A 175 -8.84 -8.84 14.55
C THR A 175 -9.54 -9.75 13.54
N LEU A 176 -8.98 -9.85 12.35
CA LEU A 176 -9.49 -10.70 11.31
C LEU A 176 -9.69 -12.13 11.82
N SER A 177 -10.87 -12.69 11.56
CA SER A 177 -11.15 -14.12 11.73
C SER A 177 -11.51 -14.71 10.37
N LEU A 178 -10.70 -15.64 9.88
CA LEU A 178 -10.95 -16.30 8.60
C LEU A 178 -11.19 -17.78 8.86
N PHE A 179 -12.33 -18.31 8.40
CA PHE A 179 -12.71 -19.73 8.58
C PHE A 179 -12.63 -20.20 10.04
N GLY A 180 -12.96 -19.34 11.02
CA GLY A 180 -12.92 -19.67 12.45
C GLY A 180 -11.52 -19.62 13.08
N LEU A 181 -10.48 -19.26 12.33
CA LEU A 181 -9.13 -19.02 12.85
C LEU A 181 -8.99 -17.55 13.25
N PRO A 182 -8.84 -17.22 14.54
CA PRO A 182 -8.60 -15.86 14.98
C PRO A 182 -7.15 -15.46 14.69
N PHE A 183 -6.93 -14.33 14.06
CA PHE A 183 -5.60 -13.77 13.78
C PHE A 183 -5.04 -13.03 15.01
N LYS A 184 -5.24 -13.60 16.21
CA LYS A 184 -4.82 -13.02 17.50
C LYS A 184 -4.13 -14.08 18.37
N GLY A 185 -3.02 -13.69 19.00
CA GLY A 185 -2.31 -14.54 19.96
C GLY A 185 -1.48 -15.65 19.31
N MET A 186 -1.42 -16.80 19.96
CA MET A 186 -0.73 -18.00 19.48
C MET A 186 -1.78 -19.03 19.05
N LEU A 187 -1.67 -19.52 17.84
CA LEU A 187 -2.49 -20.63 17.35
C LEU A 187 -1.71 -21.95 17.49
N SER A 188 -2.38 -22.97 17.98
CA SER A 188 -1.88 -24.34 17.95
C SER A 188 -2.45 -25.05 16.72
N LEU A 189 -1.68 -25.11 15.64
CA LEU A 189 -2.01 -25.90 14.45
C LEU A 189 -1.15 -27.17 14.44
N PHE A 190 -1.77 -28.33 14.40
CA PHE A 190 -1.08 -29.64 14.37
C PHE A 190 -0.01 -29.82 15.46
N GLY A 191 -0.22 -29.27 16.66
CA GLY A 191 0.72 -29.37 17.78
C GLY A 191 1.89 -28.36 17.74
N VAL A 192 2.00 -27.55 16.70
CA VAL A 192 2.98 -26.46 16.60
C VAL A 192 2.33 -25.14 17.00
N ARG A 193 2.96 -24.39 17.90
CA ARG A 193 2.52 -23.05 18.30
C ARG A 193 3.01 -22.02 17.30
N ILE A 194 2.10 -21.48 16.50
CA ILE A 194 2.41 -20.49 15.46
C ILE A 194 1.89 -19.13 15.93
N PRO A 195 2.75 -18.08 15.99
CA PRO A 195 2.30 -16.73 16.25
C PRO A 195 1.33 -16.24 15.18
N ALA A 196 0.28 -15.51 15.56
CA ALA A 196 -0.69 -14.95 14.62
C ALA A 196 -0.06 -14.03 13.56
N LEU A 197 1.11 -13.44 13.84
CA LEU A 197 1.90 -12.65 12.88
C LEU A 197 2.22 -13.41 11.59
N TYR A 198 2.46 -14.73 11.67
CA TYR A 198 2.73 -15.54 10.45
C TYR A 198 1.48 -15.68 9.57
N LEU A 199 0.29 -15.72 10.17
CA LEU A 199 -0.96 -15.73 9.42
C LEU A 199 -1.18 -14.40 8.71
N TRP A 200 -0.88 -13.28 9.37
CA TRP A 200 -0.91 -11.96 8.75
C TRP A 200 0.04 -11.87 7.57
N TYR A 201 1.27 -12.35 7.74
CA TYR A 201 2.24 -12.41 6.66
C TYR A 201 1.70 -13.16 5.41
N TYR A 202 1.18 -14.39 5.60
CA TYR A 202 0.66 -15.18 4.48
C TYR A 202 -0.56 -14.54 3.83
N LEU A 203 -1.43 -13.91 4.62
CA LEU A 203 -2.57 -13.17 4.10
C LEU A 203 -2.13 -11.97 3.25
N PHE A 204 -1.21 -11.16 3.76
CA PHE A 204 -0.67 -10.02 3.02
C PHE A 204 0.06 -10.47 1.76
N ALA A 205 0.87 -11.50 1.83
CA ALA A 205 1.54 -12.07 0.66
C ALA A 205 0.53 -12.55 -0.40
N LEU A 206 -0.56 -13.21 0.01
CA LEU A 206 -1.64 -13.63 -0.90
C LEU A 206 -2.31 -12.41 -1.56
N LEU A 207 -2.64 -11.38 -0.79
CA LEU A 207 -3.24 -10.15 -1.32
C LEU A 207 -2.31 -9.42 -2.29
N ILE A 208 -1.01 -9.34 -1.98
CA ILE A 208 -0.02 -8.75 -2.88
C ILE A 208 0.07 -9.55 -4.19
N ILE A 209 0.11 -10.86 -4.12
CA ILE A 209 0.11 -11.71 -5.33
C ILE A 209 -1.14 -11.40 -6.18
N ALA A 210 -2.32 -11.31 -5.56
CA ALA A 210 -3.56 -10.95 -6.25
C ALA A 210 -3.50 -9.56 -6.89
N ILE A 211 -2.99 -8.54 -6.15
CA ILE A 211 -2.80 -7.17 -6.64
C ILE A 211 -1.79 -7.13 -7.79
N VAL A 212 -0.65 -7.80 -7.66
CA VAL A 212 0.36 -7.89 -8.73
C VAL A 212 -0.21 -8.52 -9.99
N LEU A 213 -0.96 -9.61 -9.86
CA LEU A 213 -1.64 -10.25 -10.98
C LEU A 213 -2.67 -9.30 -11.63
N ALA A 214 -3.42 -8.56 -10.81
CA ALA A 214 -4.34 -7.54 -11.31
C ALA A 214 -3.60 -6.43 -12.06
N CYS A 215 -2.53 -5.86 -11.49
CA CYS A 215 -1.70 -4.82 -12.12
C CYS A 215 -1.11 -5.29 -13.44
N VAL A 216 -0.52 -6.50 -13.49
CA VAL A 216 0.06 -7.05 -14.72
C VAL A 216 -1.01 -7.29 -15.80
N ARG A 217 -2.18 -7.81 -15.43
CA ARG A 217 -3.30 -7.98 -16.36
C ARG A 217 -3.84 -6.64 -16.86
N LEU A 218 -4.00 -5.66 -15.97
CA LEU A 218 -4.42 -4.30 -16.33
C LEU A 218 -3.43 -3.65 -17.30
N GLN A 219 -2.14 -3.72 -17.02
CA GLN A 219 -1.09 -3.17 -17.88
C GLN A 219 -1.13 -3.75 -19.31
N ARG A 220 -1.41 -5.05 -19.44
CA ARG A 220 -1.49 -5.74 -20.74
C ARG A 220 -2.86 -5.61 -21.42
N SER A 221 -3.85 -5.05 -20.74
CA SER A 221 -5.23 -4.90 -21.25
C SER A 221 -5.38 -3.72 -22.21
N ARG A 222 -6.59 -3.56 -22.78
CA ARG A 222 -6.96 -2.36 -23.57
C ARG A 222 -6.88 -1.09 -22.71
N ILE A 223 -7.23 -1.20 -21.43
CA ILE A 223 -7.19 -0.09 -20.47
C ILE A 223 -5.74 0.35 -20.23
N GLY A 224 -4.81 -0.58 -20.01
CA GLY A 224 -3.41 -0.27 -19.81
C GLY A 224 -2.78 0.41 -21.03
N ARG A 225 -3.11 -0.04 -22.24
CA ARG A 225 -2.64 0.64 -23.46
C ARG A 225 -3.15 2.06 -23.59
N ALA A 226 -4.42 2.30 -23.23
CA ALA A 226 -4.98 3.65 -23.21
C ALA A 226 -4.28 4.54 -22.17
N TRP A 227 -3.97 4.01 -20.98
CA TRP A 227 -3.21 4.74 -19.97
C TRP A 227 -1.81 5.10 -20.43
N HIS A 228 -1.08 4.17 -21.07
CA HIS A 228 0.23 4.48 -21.64
C HIS A 228 0.16 5.57 -22.70
N ALA A 229 -0.84 5.53 -23.59
CA ALA A 229 -1.04 6.58 -24.59
C ALA A 229 -1.33 7.95 -23.95
N ILE A 230 -2.16 7.99 -22.90
CA ILE A 230 -2.46 9.21 -22.15
C ILE A 230 -1.20 9.76 -21.44
N ARG A 231 -0.34 8.89 -20.93
CA ARG A 231 0.90 9.24 -20.25
C ARG A 231 1.92 9.84 -21.20
N GLU A 232 2.03 9.33 -22.45
CA GLU A 232 2.94 9.86 -23.46
C GLU A 232 2.48 11.23 -23.96
N ASP A 233 1.23 11.35 -24.42
CA ASP A 233 0.63 12.61 -24.85
C ASP A 233 -0.90 12.55 -24.72
N GLU A 234 -1.46 13.36 -23.85
CA GLU A 234 -2.89 13.43 -23.59
C GLU A 234 -3.69 13.96 -24.80
N GLU A 235 -3.15 14.95 -25.51
CA GLU A 235 -3.85 15.57 -26.64
C GLU A 235 -3.89 14.60 -27.84
N VAL A 236 -2.77 13.94 -28.11
CA VAL A 236 -2.70 12.92 -29.16
C VAL A 236 -3.63 11.76 -28.84
N ALA A 237 -3.66 11.28 -27.59
CA ALA A 237 -4.58 10.23 -27.16
C ALA A 237 -6.06 10.62 -27.37
N ARG A 238 -6.40 11.89 -27.11
CA ARG A 238 -7.76 12.43 -27.33
C ARG A 238 -8.13 12.45 -28.82
N VAL A 239 -7.21 12.90 -29.67
CA VAL A 239 -7.44 12.93 -31.14
C VAL A 239 -7.58 11.50 -31.68
N MET A 240 -6.89 10.53 -31.12
CA MET A 240 -7.02 9.10 -31.46
C MET A 240 -8.31 8.45 -30.95
N GLY A 241 -9.25 9.23 -30.36
CA GLY A 241 -10.55 8.76 -29.90
C GLY A 241 -10.56 8.13 -28.50
N ILE A 242 -9.47 8.26 -27.72
CA ILE A 242 -9.43 7.78 -26.34
C ILE A 242 -10.20 8.78 -25.45
N ASN A 243 -11.20 8.29 -24.70
CA ASN A 243 -11.88 9.11 -23.70
C ASN A 243 -11.01 9.29 -22.46
N VAL A 244 -10.10 10.27 -22.51
CA VAL A 244 -9.10 10.56 -21.47
C VAL A 244 -9.74 10.70 -20.08
N ARG A 245 -10.89 11.40 -20.01
CA ARG A 245 -11.61 11.60 -18.74
C ARG A 245 -11.93 10.28 -18.04
N ASN A 246 -12.58 9.37 -18.75
CA ASN A 246 -13.04 8.12 -18.17
C ASN A 246 -11.87 7.20 -17.79
N TYR A 247 -10.79 7.18 -18.58
CA TYR A 247 -9.61 6.39 -18.27
C TYR A 247 -8.84 6.93 -17.07
N LYS A 248 -8.73 8.25 -16.91
CA LYS A 248 -8.13 8.87 -15.71
C LYS A 248 -8.97 8.56 -14.46
N LEU A 249 -10.31 8.72 -14.51
CA LEU A 249 -11.21 8.37 -13.40
C LEU A 249 -11.11 6.90 -13.03
N LEU A 250 -11.01 6.01 -14.02
CA LEU A 250 -10.82 4.58 -13.76
C LEU A 250 -9.50 4.29 -13.04
N ALA A 251 -8.43 5.01 -13.39
CA ALA A 251 -7.14 4.87 -12.71
C ALA A 251 -7.24 5.31 -11.23
N PHE A 252 -7.87 6.48 -10.97
CA PHE A 252 -8.13 6.94 -9.61
C PHE A 252 -8.99 5.94 -8.83
N ALA A 253 -10.07 5.42 -9.43
CA ALA A 253 -10.95 4.46 -8.80
C ALA A 253 -10.22 3.18 -8.39
N LEU A 254 -9.43 2.59 -9.31
CA LEU A 254 -8.69 1.35 -9.05
C LEU A 254 -7.54 1.56 -8.07
N GLY A 255 -6.78 2.65 -8.22
CA GLY A 255 -5.72 3.01 -7.26
C GLY A 255 -6.29 3.20 -5.85
N ALA A 256 -7.36 3.99 -5.73
CA ALA A 256 -8.06 4.23 -4.47
C ALA A 256 -8.63 2.93 -3.86
N SER A 257 -9.17 2.02 -4.69
CA SER A 257 -9.66 0.71 -4.22
C SER A 257 -8.55 -0.10 -3.54
N PHE A 258 -7.34 -0.10 -4.09
CA PHE A 258 -6.21 -0.79 -3.47
C PHE A 258 -5.75 -0.10 -2.19
N GLY A 259 -5.78 1.25 -2.17
CA GLY A 259 -5.56 2.01 -0.94
C GLY A 259 -6.57 1.66 0.16
N GLY A 260 -7.86 1.55 -0.19
CA GLY A 260 -8.92 1.16 0.73
C GLY A 260 -8.75 -0.26 1.28
N ILE A 261 -8.37 -1.22 0.45
CA ILE A 261 -8.05 -2.60 0.90
C ILE A 261 -6.89 -2.59 1.89
N ALA A 262 -5.81 -1.88 1.57
CA ALA A 262 -4.67 -1.75 2.47
C ALA A 262 -5.08 -1.11 3.81
N GLY A 263 -6.01 -0.13 3.79
CA GLY A 263 -6.57 0.52 4.98
C GLY A 263 -7.31 -0.45 5.91
N VAL A 264 -8.16 -1.29 5.35
CA VAL A 264 -8.85 -2.34 6.14
C VAL A 264 -7.85 -3.29 6.78
N MET A 265 -6.85 -3.72 6.02
CA MET A 265 -5.81 -4.62 6.52
C MET A 265 -4.98 -3.98 7.63
N PHE A 266 -4.62 -2.71 7.49
CA PHE A 266 -3.93 -1.95 8.53
C PHE A 266 -4.74 -1.85 9.81
N ALA A 267 -6.02 -1.44 9.71
CA ALA A 267 -6.89 -1.27 10.87
C ALA A 267 -7.02 -2.57 11.67
N SER A 268 -7.21 -3.69 10.99
CA SER A 268 -7.33 -5.01 11.61
C SER A 268 -6.01 -5.53 12.18
N PHE A 269 -4.89 -5.27 11.50
CA PHE A 269 -3.55 -5.68 11.93
C PHE A 269 -3.08 -4.88 13.15
N GLN A 270 -3.31 -3.55 13.13
CA GLN A 270 -2.89 -2.65 14.21
C GLN A 270 -3.87 -2.68 15.41
N GLY A 271 -5.16 -2.96 15.17
CA GLY A 271 -6.21 -2.91 16.21
C GLY A 271 -6.55 -1.50 16.69
N PHE A 272 -5.97 -0.48 16.06
CA PHE A 272 -6.12 0.93 16.40
C PHE A 272 -5.96 1.81 15.15
N VAL A 273 -6.82 2.82 15.02
CA VAL A 273 -6.81 3.77 13.90
C VAL A 273 -6.91 5.19 14.45
N SER A 274 -5.96 6.05 14.06
CA SER A 274 -5.99 7.48 14.39
C SER A 274 -5.73 8.35 13.17
N PRO A 275 -6.17 9.62 13.13
CA PRO A 275 -5.91 10.53 12.02
C PRO A 275 -4.42 10.80 11.81
N GLU A 276 -3.62 10.66 12.86
CA GLU A 276 -2.17 10.89 12.82
C GLU A 276 -1.41 9.77 12.07
N SER A 277 -2.06 8.63 11.81
CA SER A 277 -1.49 7.58 10.96
C SER A 277 -1.56 7.89 9.46
N PHE A 278 -2.27 8.97 9.07
CA PHE A 278 -2.55 9.30 7.66
C PHE A 278 -2.06 10.70 7.31
N THR A 279 -0.80 10.99 7.67
CA THR A 279 -0.18 12.29 7.43
C THR A 279 0.32 12.43 6.00
N LEU A 280 0.58 13.67 5.60
CA LEU A 280 1.23 13.98 4.32
C LEU A 280 2.57 13.27 4.17
N ASN A 281 3.34 13.12 5.26
CA ASN A 281 4.62 12.42 5.23
C ASN A 281 4.47 10.98 4.73
N GLU A 282 3.41 10.28 5.12
CA GLU A 282 3.13 8.93 4.63
C GLU A 282 2.84 8.91 3.12
N SER A 283 2.10 9.91 2.60
CA SER A 283 1.91 10.06 1.14
C SER A 283 3.23 10.24 0.40
N ILE A 284 4.11 11.08 0.94
CA ILE A 284 5.43 11.33 0.35
C ILE A 284 6.28 10.06 0.38
N VAL A 285 6.25 9.30 1.47
CA VAL A 285 6.98 8.03 1.59
C VAL A 285 6.50 7.01 0.56
N VAL A 286 5.18 6.84 0.41
CA VAL A 286 4.61 5.92 -0.58
C VAL A 286 4.94 6.36 -2.01
N LEU A 287 4.86 7.67 -2.30
CA LEU A 287 5.28 8.21 -3.59
C LEU A 287 6.77 7.97 -3.85
N ALA A 288 7.61 8.18 -2.83
CA ALA A 288 9.03 7.93 -2.89
C ALA A 288 9.34 6.46 -3.22
N MET A 289 8.59 5.51 -2.67
CA MET A 289 8.71 4.08 -2.97
C MET A 289 8.45 3.79 -4.46
N VAL A 290 7.43 4.44 -5.04
CA VAL A 290 7.09 4.30 -6.46
C VAL A 290 8.15 4.91 -7.36
N VAL A 291 8.60 6.13 -7.03
CA VAL A 291 9.61 6.86 -7.82
C VAL A 291 10.96 6.16 -7.77
N LEU A 292 11.41 5.81 -6.56
CA LEU A 292 12.69 5.12 -6.34
C LEU A 292 12.70 3.73 -7.00
N GLY A 293 11.59 3.01 -6.91
CA GLY A 293 11.46 1.69 -7.54
C GLY A 293 11.50 1.72 -9.06
N GLY A 294 10.90 2.75 -9.64
CA GLY A 294 10.73 2.94 -11.09
C GLY A 294 9.27 3.04 -11.49
N ILE A 295 8.87 4.24 -11.87
CA ILE A 295 7.48 4.62 -12.19
C ILE A 295 6.92 3.74 -13.31
N GLY A 296 5.80 3.06 -13.05
CA GLY A 296 5.11 2.21 -14.02
C GLY A 296 5.64 0.78 -14.13
N HIS A 297 6.69 0.41 -13.38
CA HIS A 297 7.26 -0.94 -13.39
C HIS A 297 6.93 -1.69 -12.09
N VAL A 298 6.01 -2.64 -12.14
CA VAL A 298 5.51 -3.36 -10.96
C VAL A 298 6.62 -3.99 -10.11
N PRO A 299 7.57 -4.78 -10.65
CA PRO A 299 8.67 -5.32 -9.84
C PRO A 299 9.59 -4.25 -9.25
N GLY A 300 9.81 -3.15 -9.99
CA GLY A 300 10.59 -2.01 -9.50
C GLY A 300 9.95 -1.37 -8.28
N VAL A 301 8.65 -1.10 -8.35
CA VAL A 301 7.88 -0.51 -7.23
C VAL A 301 7.91 -1.40 -5.99
N ILE A 302 7.79 -2.73 -6.15
CA ILE A 302 7.94 -3.67 -5.03
C ILE A 302 9.32 -3.54 -4.40
N LEU A 303 10.38 -3.48 -5.21
CA LEU A 303 11.74 -3.33 -4.73
C LEU A 303 11.94 -1.98 -4.00
N GLY A 304 11.40 -0.89 -4.55
CA GLY A 304 11.42 0.43 -3.92
C GLY A 304 10.70 0.45 -2.57
N ALA A 305 9.53 -0.19 -2.49
CA ALA A 305 8.77 -0.32 -1.26
C ALA A 305 9.52 -1.15 -0.21
N VAL A 306 10.08 -2.30 -0.57
CA VAL A 306 10.90 -3.12 0.33
C VAL A 306 12.10 -2.34 0.84
N LEU A 307 12.80 -1.63 -0.04
CA LEU A 307 14.01 -0.90 0.32
C LEU A 307 13.70 0.26 1.29
N LEU A 308 12.71 1.10 0.95
CA LEU A 308 12.37 2.25 1.79
C LEU A 308 11.64 1.88 3.09
N SER A 309 10.96 0.74 3.16
CA SER A 309 10.34 0.29 4.41
C SER A 309 11.32 -0.46 5.33
N ALA A 310 12.23 -1.26 4.77
CA ALA A 310 13.18 -2.03 5.56
C ALA A 310 14.41 -1.20 5.99
N LEU A 311 14.89 -0.29 5.14
CA LEU A 311 16.08 0.53 5.39
C LEU A 311 16.03 1.29 6.73
N PRO A 312 14.94 2.00 7.07
CA PRO A 312 14.87 2.73 8.33
C PRO A 312 14.94 1.82 9.54
N GLU A 313 14.38 0.63 9.45
CA GLU A 313 14.33 -0.31 10.56
C GLU A 313 15.68 -0.97 10.79
N VAL A 314 16.39 -1.27 9.71
CA VAL A 314 17.79 -1.72 9.78
C VAL A 314 18.68 -0.62 10.36
N LEU A 315 18.51 0.62 9.90
CA LEU A 315 19.26 1.76 10.43
C LEU A 315 18.98 1.99 11.91
N ARG A 316 17.71 1.95 12.32
CA ARG A 316 17.30 2.09 13.71
C ARG A 316 17.94 1.02 14.59
N SER A 317 17.94 -0.22 14.14
CA SER A 317 18.53 -1.34 14.91
C SER A 317 20.06 -1.22 15.05
N GLN A 318 20.74 -0.57 14.11
CA GLN A 318 22.20 -0.40 14.12
C GLN A 318 22.63 0.98 14.65
N ALA A 319 21.83 2.03 14.43
CA ALA A 319 22.21 3.40 14.80
C ALA A 319 22.33 3.61 16.31
N VAL A 320 21.44 3.02 17.09
CA VAL A 320 21.48 3.14 18.56
C VAL A 320 22.75 2.51 19.16
N PRO A 321 23.08 1.23 18.88
CA PRO A 321 24.32 0.64 19.41
C PRO A 321 25.57 1.32 18.85
N LEU A 322 25.55 1.79 17.60
CA LEU A 322 26.66 2.51 17.01
C LEU A 322 26.92 3.86 17.69
N GLN A 323 25.87 4.65 17.96
CA GLN A 323 25.98 5.91 18.69
C GLN A 323 26.47 5.70 20.12
N GLN A 324 25.96 4.68 20.80
CA GLN A 324 26.44 4.33 22.16
C GLN A 324 27.87 3.90 22.17
N ALA A 325 28.33 3.14 21.17
CA ALA A 325 29.74 2.72 21.07
C ALA A 325 30.69 3.88 20.74
N LEU A 326 30.27 4.86 19.91
CA LEU A 326 31.11 5.98 19.48
C LEU A 326 31.08 7.17 20.45
N PHE A 327 29.91 7.48 21.01
CA PHE A 327 29.68 8.72 21.78
C PHE A 327 29.26 8.46 23.23
N GLY A 328 29.08 7.20 23.64
CA GLY A 328 28.61 6.84 24.98
C GLY A 328 27.13 7.16 25.26
N SER A 329 26.46 7.87 24.35
CA SER A 329 25.06 8.25 24.48
C SER A 329 24.38 8.36 23.11
N VAL A 330 23.06 8.31 23.08
CA VAL A 330 22.28 8.56 21.86
C VAL A 330 22.15 10.07 21.68
N ILE A 331 22.86 10.64 20.71
CA ILE A 331 22.91 12.08 20.43
C ILE A 331 21.78 12.48 19.45
N ILE A 332 21.52 11.64 18.44
CA ILE A 332 20.52 11.93 17.40
C ILE A 332 19.40 10.90 17.52
N ASP A 333 18.16 11.40 17.59
CA ASP A 333 16.98 10.54 17.60
C ASP A 333 16.95 9.66 16.32
N PRO A 334 16.78 8.35 16.44
CA PRO A 334 16.67 7.44 15.30
C PRO A 334 15.58 7.85 14.27
N GLU A 335 14.52 8.53 14.73
CA GLU A 335 13.46 9.03 13.86
C GLU A 335 13.93 10.15 12.92
N ILE A 336 14.76 11.06 13.44
CA ILE A 336 15.36 12.15 12.63
C ILE A 336 16.33 11.55 11.61
N LEU A 337 17.13 10.57 12.02
CA LEU A 337 18.02 9.84 11.11
C LEU A 337 17.22 9.16 9.99
N ARG A 338 16.09 8.55 10.31
CA ARG A 338 15.20 7.92 9.33
C ARG A 338 14.76 8.91 8.26
N GLN A 339 14.27 10.10 8.66
CA GLN A 339 13.82 11.14 7.72
C GLN A 339 14.97 11.66 6.86
N LEU A 340 16.15 11.86 7.44
CA LEU A 340 17.36 12.27 6.71
C LEU A 340 17.74 11.23 5.64
N PHE A 341 17.71 9.95 5.98
CA PHE A 341 18.03 8.88 5.03
C PHE A 341 16.98 8.76 3.92
N TYR A 342 15.70 8.98 4.20
CA TYR A 342 14.67 9.06 3.16
C TYR A 342 14.96 10.18 2.16
N GLY A 343 15.22 11.38 2.66
CA GLY A 343 15.55 12.52 1.79
C GLY A 343 16.82 12.29 1.00
N LEU A 344 17.87 11.77 1.65
CA LEU A 344 19.14 11.47 1.00
C LEU A 344 18.99 10.38 -0.07
N ALA A 345 18.28 9.30 0.21
CA ALA A 345 18.03 8.22 -0.74
C ALA A 345 17.30 8.73 -2.00
N LEU A 346 16.28 9.57 -1.80
CA LEU A 346 15.56 10.19 -2.92
C LEU A 346 16.47 11.07 -3.77
N VAL A 347 17.27 11.94 -3.14
CA VAL A 347 18.20 12.83 -3.86
C VAL A 347 19.23 12.01 -4.63
N LEU A 348 19.83 11.00 -4.01
CA LEU A 348 20.82 10.15 -4.65
C LEU A 348 20.23 9.39 -5.84
N VAL A 349 19.03 8.81 -5.68
CA VAL A 349 18.39 8.10 -6.79
C VAL A 349 18.02 9.05 -7.93
N MET A 350 17.47 10.23 -7.63
CA MET A 350 17.15 11.21 -8.67
C MET A 350 18.39 11.72 -9.42
N LEU A 351 19.53 11.87 -8.74
CA LEU A 351 20.80 12.29 -9.37
C LEU A 351 21.42 11.19 -10.22
N PHE A 352 21.50 9.96 -9.70
CA PHE A 352 22.23 8.88 -10.37
C PHE A 352 21.36 7.95 -11.21
N ARG A 353 20.06 7.84 -10.89
CA ARG A 353 19.11 6.94 -11.55
C ARG A 353 17.73 7.58 -11.69
N PRO A 354 17.57 8.64 -12.52
CA PRO A 354 16.32 9.38 -12.65
C PRO A 354 15.11 8.53 -13.09
N HIS A 355 15.37 7.37 -13.72
CA HIS A 355 14.32 6.40 -14.11
C HIS A 355 14.00 5.36 -13.02
N GLY A 356 14.56 5.52 -11.80
CA GLY A 356 14.44 4.57 -10.72
C GLY A 356 15.46 3.43 -10.74
N LEU A 357 15.40 2.57 -9.70
CA LEU A 357 16.33 1.44 -9.55
C LEU A 357 16.12 0.36 -10.61
N TRP A 358 14.86 0.13 -11.00
CA TRP A 358 14.49 -0.86 -12.01
C TRP A 358 13.44 -0.28 -12.96
N PRO A 359 13.86 0.52 -13.95
CA PRO A 359 12.92 1.14 -14.88
C PRO A 359 12.24 0.10 -15.78
N ALA A 360 11.02 0.43 -16.23
CA ALA A 360 10.37 -0.32 -17.29
C ALA A 360 11.28 -0.36 -18.52
N ARG A 361 11.47 -1.53 -19.11
CA ARG A 361 12.14 -1.63 -20.42
C ARG A 361 11.31 -0.80 -21.40
N GLN A 362 11.82 0.34 -21.81
CA GLN A 362 11.33 1.01 -23.01
C GLN A 362 11.51 -0.02 -24.13
N LEU A 363 10.42 -0.35 -24.81
CA LEU A 363 10.50 -1.01 -26.10
C LEU A 363 11.17 0.02 -27.02
N GLU A 364 12.51 0.01 -27.05
CA GLU A 364 13.24 0.71 -28.11
C GLU A 364 12.69 0.16 -29.42
N GLY A 365 11.81 0.96 -30.04
CA GLY A 365 11.45 0.74 -31.43
C GLY A 365 12.74 0.76 -32.24
N LYS A 366 13.17 -0.42 -32.70
CA LYS A 366 14.13 -0.47 -33.79
C LYS A 366 13.44 0.26 -34.95
N ALA A 367 13.82 1.53 -35.11
CA ALA A 367 13.61 2.27 -36.35
C ALA A 367 14.44 1.63 -37.47
#